data_8b3f2d9012a9da61458daf3d37dff574
#
_entry.id   8b3f2d9012a9da61458daf3d37dff574
#
_cell.length_a   1.000
_cell.length_b   1.000
_cell.length_c   1.000
_cell.angle_alpha   90.00
_cell.angle_beta   90.00
_cell.angle_gamma   90.00
#
_symmetry.space_group_name_H-M   'P 1'
#
loop_
_entity.id
_entity.type
_entity.pdbx_description
1 polymer ?
#
loop_
_entity_poly.entity_id
_entity_poly.type
_entity_poly.pdbx_seq_one_letter_code
_entity_poly.pdbx_strand_id
1 'polypeptide(L)'
;MKKTILLFTLVTCFNLFAQKEIYEIRTYELFQSSNFNDFNSYFRDHFIPVLNQKGIKNIGVFQEVSEDLPRKIYLFIPYSSMLTYEKTRSAIASDEKLQKVSAALNPLSKPLFNRYQTSLYIAFEGMPTMIQPDDNNRFFELRTYETHSEDAYMRKVKMFNEGELQLFDELDFGSVFFGDKIAGDRMPCLTYMLSFESLQERNKNWGQFVNHPTWNKLKGDPKYKDSCCSSITRTYLTEMPYSQL
;
A
#
# COMPACT_ATOMS: atom_id res chain seq x y z
N MET A 1 18.46 62.73 19.84
CA MET A 1 18.79 61.30 20.07
C MET A 1 17.73 60.46 19.33
N LYS A 2 18.09 59.92 18.15
CA LYS A 2 17.19 59.01 17.38
C LYS A 2 17.47 57.57 17.83
N LYS A 3 16.45 56.94 18.41
CA LYS A 3 16.53 55.51 18.78
C LYS A 3 16.17 54.64 17.55
N THR A 4 17.17 53.95 17.03
CA THR A 4 17.00 52.97 15.95
C THR A 4 16.53 51.67 16.59
N ILE A 5 15.30 51.26 16.29
CA ILE A 5 14.75 49.93 16.72
C ILE A 5 15.19 48.94 15.67
N LEU A 6 16.07 48.01 16.03
CA LEU A 6 16.51 46.90 15.18
C LEU A 6 15.45 45.76 15.31
N LEU A 7 14.64 45.56 14.27
CA LEU A 7 13.67 44.47 14.23
C LEU A 7 14.38 43.19 13.81
N PHE A 8 14.57 42.28 14.75
CA PHE A 8 15.13 40.93 14.47
C PHE A 8 14.02 40.04 13.95
N THR A 9 13.98 39.80 12.65
CA THR A 9 13.07 38.83 12.03
C THR A 9 13.64 37.43 12.26
N LEU A 10 13.04 36.66 13.19
CA LEU A 10 13.35 35.26 13.41
C LEU A 10 12.79 34.43 12.26
N VAL A 11 13.61 34.06 11.27
CA VAL A 11 13.24 33.12 10.22
C VAL A 11 13.31 31.71 10.82
N THR A 12 12.18 31.18 11.28
CA THR A 12 12.06 29.76 11.64
C THR A 12 11.99 28.95 10.35
N CYS A 13 13.11 28.33 9.96
CA CYS A 13 13.11 27.28 8.95
C CYS A 13 12.34 26.07 9.51
N PHE A 14 11.07 25.96 9.17
CA PHE A 14 10.35 24.69 9.32
C PHE A 14 10.95 23.73 8.30
N ASN A 15 11.71 22.74 8.74
CA ASN A 15 11.98 21.58 7.94
C ASN A 15 10.63 20.86 7.73
N LEU A 16 9.98 21.11 6.60
CA LEU A 16 8.84 20.34 6.12
C LEU A 16 9.36 18.94 5.72
N PHE A 17 9.56 18.07 6.70
CA PHE A 17 9.58 16.66 6.38
C PHE A 17 8.20 16.31 5.78
N ALA A 18 8.19 15.80 4.56
CA ALA A 18 6.96 15.33 3.95
C ALA A 18 6.29 14.34 4.93
N GLN A 19 5.06 14.63 5.30
CA GLN A 19 4.32 13.74 6.20
C GLN A 19 4.10 12.43 5.47
N LYS A 20 4.58 11.33 6.08
CA LYS A 20 4.42 9.98 5.53
C LYS A 20 2.97 9.56 5.58
N GLU A 21 2.48 9.03 4.46
CA GLU A 21 1.17 8.40 4.43
C GLU A 21 1.11 7.12 5.27
N ILE A 22 -0.09 6.79 5.70
CA ILE A 22 -0.46 5.51 6.31
C ILE A 22 -1.27 4.73 5.27
N TYR A 23 -0.91 3.49 5.04
CA TYR A 23 -1.65 2.61 4.15
C TYR A 23 -2.38 1.53 4.95
N GLU A 24 -3.63 1.30 4.63
CA GLU A 24 -4.38 0.14 5.08
C GLU A 24 -4.58 -0.79 3.88
N ILE A 25 -4.16 -2.04 4.02
CA ILE A 25 -4.50 -3.09 3.05
C ILE A 25 -5.47 -4.04 3.74
N ARG A 26 -6.68 -4.14 3.20
CA ARG A 26 -7.67 -5.15 3.60
C ARG A 26 -7.72 -6.25 2.54
N THR A 27 -7.55 -7.48 2.98
CA THR A 27 -7.70 -8.66 2.12
C THR A 27 -8.98 -9.37 2.50
N TYR A 28 -9.98 -9.30 1.64
CA TYR A 28 -11.26 -9.98 1.79
C TYR A 28 -11.19 -11.37 1.19
N GLU A 29 -11.60 -12.39 1.94
CA GLU A 29 -11.78 -13.74 1.43
C GLU A 29 -13.28 -13.99 1.22
N LEU A 30 -13.67 -14.34 -0.01
CA LEU A 30 -15.05 -14.61 -0.36
C LEU A 30 -15.35 -16.11 -0.22
N PHE A 31 -16.58 -16.43 0.17
CA PHE A 31 -17.08 -17.80 0.03
C PHE A 31 -17.22 -18.14 -1.46
N GLN A 32 -17.13 -19.41 -1.80
CA GLN A 32 -17.43 -19.88 -3.15
C GLN A 32 -18.87 -19.53 -3.58
N SER A 33 -19.80 -19.50 -2.61
CA SER A 33 -21.20 -19.13 -2.79
C SER A 33 -21.48 -17.62 -2.72
N SER A 34 -20.47 -16.78 -2.43
CA SER A 34 -20.67 -15.33 -2.34
C SER A 34 -21.13 -14.75 -3.67
N ASN A 35 -22.10 -13.85 -3.62
CA ASN A 35 -22.47 -13.07 -4.78
C ASN A 35 -21.45 -11.98 -5.04
N PHE A 36 -20.59 -12.19 -6.02
CA PHE A 36 -19.53 -11.24 -6.36
C PHE A 36 -20.08 -9.87 -6.81
N ASN A 37 -21.25 -9.86 -7.46
CA ASN A 37 -21.89 -8.61 -7.86
C ASN A 37 -22.37 -7.80 -6.64
N ASP A 38 -22.95 -8.45 -5.62
CA ASP A 38 -23.38 -7.78 -4.40
C ASP A 38 -22.17 -7.23 -3.63
N PHE A 39 -21.05 -8.00 -3.59
CA PHE A 39 -19.78 -7.53 -3.03
C PHE A 39 -19.29 -6.27 -3.75
N ASN A 40 -19.22 -6.30 -5.07
CA ASN A 40 -18.77 -5.16 -5.86
C ASN A 40 -19.70 -3.94 -5.70
N SER A 41 -21.01 -4.16 -5.71
CA SER A 41 -21.98 -3.08 -5.51
C SER A 41 -21.84 -2.43 -4.13
N TYR A 42 -21.61 -3.21 -3.07
CA TYR A 42 -21.39 -2.68 -1.74
C TYR A 42 -20.16 -1.74 -1.71
N PHE A 43 -19.05 -2.16 -2.28
CA PHE A 43 -17.83 -1.36 -2.27
C PHE A 43 -17.93 -0.14 -3.20
N ARG A 44 -18.36 -0.36 -4.44
CA ARG A 44 -18.46 0.70 -5.46
C ARG A 44 -19.47 1.78 -5.08
N ASP A 45 -20.66 1.36 -4.65
CA ASP A 45 -21.80 2.27 -4.54
C ASP A 45 -22.00 2.83 -3.12
N HIS A 46 -21.36 2.21 -2.10
CA HIS A 46 -21.58 2.58 -0.72
C HIS A 46 -20.28 2.82 0.06
N PHE A 47 -19.39 1.86 0.16
CA PHE A 47 -18.22 1.94 1.05
C PHE A 47 -17.20 2.99 0.57
N ILE A 48 -16.77 2.92 -0.68
CA ILE A 48 -15.81 3.86 -1.28
C ILE A 48 -16.35 5.31 -1.29
N PRO A 49 -17.61 5.57 -1.70
CA PRO A 49 -18.19 6.91 -1.59
C PRO A 49 -18.18 7.50 -0.18
N VAL A 50 -18.38 6.68 0.86
CA VAL A 50 -18.28 7.14 2.25
C VAL A 50 -16.84 7.52 2.59
N LEU A 51 -15.83 6.74 2.17
CA LEU A 51 -14.43 7.10 2.32
C LEU A 51 -14.09 8.42 1.61
N ASN A 52 -14.56 8.58 0.38
CA ASN A 52 -14.35 9.81 -0.40
C ASN A 52 -14.93 11.05 0.28
N GLN A 53 -16.12 10.93 0.91
CA GLN A 53 -16.73 12.01 1.70
C GLN A 53 -15.89 12.39 2.93
N LYS A 54 -15.04 11.49 3.43
CA LYS A 54 -14.07 11.77 4.50
C LYS A 54 -12.73 12.28 3.98
N GLY A 55 -12.63 12.56 2.67
CA GLY A 55 -11.42 13.09 2.04
C GLY A 55 -10.39 12.03 1.64
N ILE A 56 -10.71 10.74 1.79
CA ILE A 56 -9.85 9.66 1.33
C ILE A 56 -10.05 9.49 -0.18
N LYS A 57 -8.96 9.49 -0.93
CA LYS A 57 -8.93 9.36 -2.39
C LYS A 57 -7.95 8.27 -2.79
N ASN A 58 -7.87 7.97 -4.08
CA ASN A 58 -6.91 7.02 -4.63
C ASN A 58 -7.03 5.64 -3.98
N ILE A 59 -8.27 5.17 -3.78
CA ILE A 59 -8.56 3.88 -3.16
C ILE A 59 -8.41 2.80 -4.22
N GLY A 60 -7.42 1.92 -4.05
CA GLY A 60 -7.19 0.78 -4.94
C GLY A 60 -8.08 -0.40 -4.58
N VAL A 61 -8.67 -1.04 -5.60
CA VAL A 61 -9.41 -2.29 -5.44
C VAL A 61 -8.92 -3.30 -6.46
N PHE A 62 -8.47 -4.45 -5.98
CA PHE A 62 -7.82 -5.45 -6.83
C PHE A 62 -8.34 -6.85 -6.56
N GLN A 63 -8.26 -7.70 -7.57
CA GLN A 63 -8.40 -9.15 -7.45
C GLN A 63 -7.12 -9.87 -7.85
N GLU A 64 -6.92 -11.07 -7.32
CA GLU A 64 -5.82 -11.93 -7.76
C GLU A 64 -6.02 -12.34 -9.23
N VAL A 65 -4.92 -12.40 -9.98
CA VAL A 65 -4.91 -12.96 -11.35
C VAL A 65 -5.18 -14.46 -11.32
N SER A 66 -4.77 -15.12 -10.24
CA SER A 66 -5.03 -16.55 -9.99
C SER A 66 -6.52 -16.80 -9.74
N GLU A 67 -7.03 -17.93 -10.21
CA GLU A 67 -8.39 -18.42 -9.94
C GLU A 67 -8.46 -19.29 -8.67
N ASP A 68 -7.45 -19.23 -7.80
CA ASP A 68 -7.40 -20.03 -6.58
C ASP A 68 -8.53 -19.67 -5.61
N LEU A 69 -8.96 -20.67 -4.85
CA LEU A 69 -9.98 -20.49 -3.81
C LEU A 69 -9.33 -20.49 -2.41
N PRO A 70 -9.82 -19.66 -1.49
CA PRO A 70 -10.93 -18.70 -1.64
C PRO A 70 -10.52 -17.51 -2.49
N ARG A 71 -11.44 -16.98 -3.31
CA ARG A 71 -11.21 -15.73 -4.05
C ARG A 71 -10.89 -14.60 -3.09
N LYS A 72 -9.85 -13.84 -3.39
CA LYS A 72 -9.40 -12.72 -2.57
C LYS A 72 -9.53 -11.40 -3.31
N ILE A 73 -10.01 -10.39 -2.58
CA ILE A 73 -10.10 -9.00 -3.05
C ILE A 73 -9.28 -8.15 -2.09
N TYR A 74 -8.42 -7.31 -2.65
CA TYR A 74 -7.55 -6.40 -1.92
C TYR A 74 -8.09 -4.98 -2.03
N LEU A 75 -8.23 -4.34 -0.90
CA LEU A 75 -8.60 -2.93 -0.80
C LEU A 75 -7.41 -2.17 -0.21
N PHE A 76 -6.81 -1.31 -1.01
CA PHE A 76 -5.74 -0.41 -0.62
C PHE A 76 -6.31 0.97 -0.32
N ILE A 77 -6.07 1.49 0.88
CA ILE A 77 -6.62 2.77 1.33
C ILE A 77 -5.46 3.63 1.87
N PRO A 78 -5.08 4.73 1.18
CA PRO A 78 -4.10 5.68 1.67
C PRO A 78 -4.75 6.70 2.60
N TYR A 79 -4.08 7.00 3.71
CA TYR A 79 -4.46 8.04 4.66
C TYR A 79 -3.31 9.02 4.84
N SER A 80 -3.59 10.30 4.93
CA SER A 80 -2.59 11.33 5.14
C SER A 80 -1.87 11.23 6.51
N SER A 81 -2.46 10.52 7.48
CA SER A 81 -1.88 10.30 8.81
C SER A 81 -2.61 9.21 9.59
N MET A 82 -1.99 8.73 10.68
CA MET A 82 -2.64 7.82 11.63
C MET A 82 -3.91 8.43 12.26
N LEU A 83 -3.91 9.72 12.50
CA LEU A 83 -5.10 10.43 13.02
C LEU A 83 -6.24 10.42 11.99
N THR A 84 -5.93 10.58 10.70
CA THR A 84 -6.92 10.48 9.62
C THR A 84 -7.49 9.06 9.53
N TYR A 85 -6.65 8.04 9.63
CA TYR A 85 -7.07 6.64 9.72
C TYR A 85 -8.06 6.42 10.87
N GLU A 86 -7.71 6.83 12.10
CA GLU A 86 -8.55 6.66 13.29
C GLU A 86 -9.90 7.36 13.15
N LYS A 87 -9.90 8.63 12.75
CA LYS A 87 -11.13 9.42 12.53
C LYS A 87 -12.02 8.79 11.45
N THR A 88 -11.44 8.36 10.35
CA THR A 88 -12.18 7.72 9.25
C THR A 88 -12.79 6.40 9.69
N ARG A 89 -12.03 5.56 10.39
CA ARG A 89 -12.52 4.29 10.94
C ARG A 89 -13.69 4.50 11.89
N SER A 90 -13.59 5.45 12.80
CA SER A 90 -14.66 5.82 13.75
C SER A 90 -15.90 6.34 13.03
N ALA A 91 -15.73 7.18 12.01
CA ALA A 91 -16.82 7.71 11.22
C ALA A 91 -17.55 6.63 10.41
N ILE A 92 -16.82 5.66 9.82
CA ILE A 92 -17.41 4.51 9.14
C ILE A 92 -18.22 3.65 10.11
N ALA A 93 -17.68 3.38 11.31
CA ALA A 93 -18.35 2.57 12.32
C ALA A 93 -19.65 3.19 12.83
N SER A 94 -19.77 4.51 12.79
CA SER A 94 -20.96 5.27 13.21
C SER A 94 -21.90 5.69 12.06
N ASP A 95 -21.59 5.35 10.80
CA ASP A 95 -22.42 5.69 9.65
C ASP A 95 -23.64 4.76 9.57
N GLU A 96 -24.79 5.22 10.07
CA GLU A 96 -26.04 4.44 10.11
C GLU A 96 -26.51 4.00 8.71
N LYS A 97 -26.28 4.84 7.67
CA LYS A 97 -26.69 4.50 6.30
C LYS A 97 -25.86 3.35 5.79
N LEU A 98 -24.56 3.41 5.99
CA LEU A 98 -23.65 2.32 5.59
C LEU A 98 -23.94 1.04 6.37
N GLN A 99 -24.22 1.12 7.67
CA GLN A 99 -24.60 -0.03 8.50
C GLN A 99 -25.88 -0.70 7.99
N LYS A 100 -26.93 0.08 7.67
CA LYS A 100 -28.19 -0.44 7.10
C LYS A 100 -27.96 -1.14 5.76
N VAL A 101 -27.18 -0.55 4.87
CA VAL A 101 -26.84 -1.16 3.59
C VAL A 101 -26.03 -2.44 3.80
N SER A 102 -25.02 -2.39 4.66
CA SER A 102 -24.20 -3.55 4.99
C SER A 102 -25.05 -4.71 5.52
N ALA A 103 -25.99 -4.43 6.44
CA ALA A 103 -26.89 -5.46 6.97
C ALA A 103 -27.82 -6.04 5.89
N ALA A 104 -28.30 -5.22 4.97
CA ALA A 104 -29.20 -5.64 3.88
C ALA A 104 -28.47 -6.50 2.83
N LEU A 105 -27.24 -6.15 2.47
CA LEU A 105 -26.44 -6.86 1.46
C LEU A 105 -25.64 -8.03 2.03
N ASN A 106 -25.50 -8.11 3.36
CA ASN A 106 -24.71 -9.15 4.06
C ASN A 106 -25.55 -9.95 5.06
N PRO A 107 -26.69 -10.56 4.65
CA PRO A 107 -27.48 -11.39 5.55
C PRO A 107 -26.70 -12.65 5.93
N LEU A 108 -26.91 -13.17 7.14
CA LEU A 108 -26.24 -14.37 7.63
C LEU A 108 -26.42 -15.61 6.73
N SER A 109 -27.53 -15.65 5.98
CA SER A 109 -27.83 -16.72 5.03
C SER A 109 -27.01 -16.64 3.73
N LYS A 110 -26.48 -15.47 3.40
CA LYS A 110 -25.69 -15.25 2.17
C LYS A 110 -24.70 -14.09 2.38
N PRO A 111 -23.65 -14.28 3.18
CA PRO A 111 -22.72 -13.20 3.47
C PRO A 111 -21.89 -12.81 2.26
N LEU A 112 -21.52 -11.51 2.18
CA LEU A 112 -20.70 -10.97 1.09
C LEU A 112 -19.28 -11.56 1.06
N PHE A 113 -18.73 -11.84 2.23
CA PHE A 113 -17.39 -12.40 2.41
C PHE A 113 -17.33 -13.27 3.66
N ASN A 114 -16.35 -14.15 3.71
CA ASN A 114 -16.09 -15.02 4.86
C ASN A 114 -15.45 -14.22 6.00
N ARG A 115 -14.36 -13.52 5.68
CA ARG A 115 -13.58 -12.70 6.60
C ARG A 115 -12.76 -11.70 5.82
N TYR A 116 -12.18 -10.74 6.52
CA TYR A 116 -11.08 -9.95 6.00
C TYR A 116 -9.97 -9.84 7.03
N GLN A 117 -8.76 -9.67 6.51
CA GLN A 117 -7.60 -9.29 7.29
C GLN A 117 -7.26 -7.84 6.98
N THR A 118 -6.70 -7.12 7.94
CA THR A 118 -6.20 -5.77 7.72
C THR A 118 -4.76 -5.66 8.20
N SER A 119 -3.94 -4.96 7.43
CA SER A 119 -2.58 -4.60 7.79
C SER A 119 -2.38 -3.11 7.63
N LEU A 120 -1.61 -2.51 8.53
CA LEU A 120 -1.27 -1.09 8.50
C LEU A 120 0.22 -0.91 8.21
N TYR A 121 0.52 0.11 7.42
CA TYR A 121 1.88 0.44 7.00
C TYR A 121 2.12 1.93 7.12
N ILE A 122 3.38 2.29 7.41
CA ILE A 122 3.88 3.66 7.24
C ILE A 122 4.67 3.70 5.94
N ALA A 123 4.44 4.71 5.12
CA ALA A 123 5.20 4.93 3.89
C ALA A 123 6.70 5.01 4.15
N PHE A 124 7.52 4.52 3.21
CA PHE A 124 8.97 4.65 3.29
C PHE A 124 9.41 6.11 3.23
N GLU A 125 10.58 6.39 3.78
CA GLU A 125 11.14 7.74 3.78
C GLU A 125 11.45 8.25 2.37
N GLY A 126 11.99 7.38 1.53
CA GLY A 126 12.31 7.68 0.13
C GLY A 126 11.08 7.75 -0.79
N MET A 127 9.91 7.31 -0.33
CA MET A 127 8.63 7.40 -1.05
C MET A 127 7.51 7.64 -0.04
N PRO A 128 7.38 8.88 0.50
CA PRO A 128 6.49 9.19 1.62
C PRO A 128 5.00 9.21 1.27
N THR A 129 4.66 9.24 -0.03
CA THR A 129 3.29 9.21 -0.55
C THR A 129 3.20 8.20 -1.68
N MET A 130 2.02 7.63 -1.88
CA MET A 130 1.77 6.77 -3.04
C MET A 130 1.86 7.55 -4.36
N ILE A 131 2.19 6.86 -5.43
CA ILE A 131 2.17 7.38 -6.80
C ILE A 131 1.06 6.66 -7.57
N GLN A 132 0.26 7.42 -8.31
CA GLN A 132 -0.72 6.87 -9.23
C GLN A 132 0.01 6.11 -10.37
N PRO A 133 -0.37 4.86 -10.66
CA PRO A 133 0.20 4.15 -11.80
C PRO A 133 -0.20 4.82 -13.13
N ASP A 134 0.63 4.66 -14.15
CA ASP A 134 0.27 5.07 -15.50
C ASP A 134 -0.95 4.30 -16.01
N ASP A 135 -1.76 4.94 -16.87
CA ASP A 135 -3.00 4.36 -17.40
C ASP A 135 -2.80 3.03 -18.14
N ASN A 136 -1.61 2.79 -18.69
CA ASN A 136 -1.27 1.55 -19.36
C ASN A 136 -0.80 0.45 -18.41
N ASN A 137 -0.41 0.80 -17.17
CA ASN A 137 0.18 -0.13 -16.19
C ASN A 137 -0.91 -0.74 -15.31
N ARG A 138 -1.65 -1.74 -15.83
CA ARG A 138 -2.80 -2.35 -15.15
C ARG A 138 -2.55 -3.80 -14.67
N PHE A 139 -1.30 -4.25 -14.73
CA PHE A 139 -0.83 -5.48 -14.10
C PHE A 139 -0.01 -5.14 -12.86
N PHE A 140 -0.46 -5.57 -11.69
CA PHE A 140 0.16 -5.20 -10.41
C PHE A 140 0.85 -6.39 -9.75
N GLU A 141 1.97 -6.11 -9.09
CA GLU A 141 2.67 -7.07 -8.24
C GLU A 141 2.74 -6.53 -6.81
N LEU A 142 2.00 -7.15 -5.90
CA LEU A 142 2.10 -6.90 -4.45
C LEU A 142 3.15 -7.84 -3.87
N ARG A 143 4.19 -7.30 -3.26
CA ARG A 143 5.29 -8.09 -2.67
C ARG A 143 5.41 -7.81 -1.19
N THR A 144 5.50 -8.89 -0.41
CA THR A 144 5.80 -8.83 1.03
C THR A 144 7.10 -9.55 1.30
N TYR A 145 8.01 -8.87 1.98
CA TYR A 145 9.31 -9.41 2.41
C TYR A 145 9.28 -9.57 3.93
N GLU A 146 9.21 -10.82 4.38
CA GLU A 146 9.32 -11.19 5.78
C GLU A 146 10.79 -11.35 6.15
N THR A 147 11.16 -10.97 7.36
CA THR A 147 12.52 -11.13 7.86
C THR A 147 12.52 -11.89 9.19
N HIS A 148 13.66 -12.46 9.55
CA HIS A 148 13.78 -13.28 10.76
C HIS A 148 14.10 -12.47 12.03
N SER A 149 14.33 -11.16 11.92
CA SER A 149 14.58 -10.27 13.05
C SER A 149 14.30 -8.81 12.68
N GLU A 150 14.04 -8.00 13.71
CA GLU A 150 13.87 -6.55 13.59
C GLU A 150 15.11 -5.87 13.01
N ASP A 151 16.32 -6.31 13.40
CA ASP A 151 17.56 -5.75 12.89
C ASP A 151 17.73 -6.03 11.38
N ALA A 152 17.50 -7.27 10.93
CA ALA A 152 17.54 -7.62 9.51
C ALA A 152 16.50 -6.81 8.72
N TYR A 153 15.31 -6.64 9.28
CA TYR A 153 14.24 -5.86 8.74
C TYR A 153 14.63 -4.38 8.57
N MET A 154 15.12 -3.72 9.63
CA MET A 154 15.54 -2.31 9.57
C MET A 154 16.64 -2.08 8.53
N ARG A 155 17.61 -3.02 8.41
CA ARG A 155 18.65 -2.96 7.38
C ARG A 155 18.07 -3.11 5.98
N LYS A 156 17.04 -3.95 5.80
CA LYS A 156 16.38 -4.10 4.50
C LYS A 156 15.61 -2.85 4.10
N VAL A 157 14.83 -2.25 5.00
CA VAL A 157 14.16 -0.96 4.76
C VAL A 157 15.17 0.14 4.42
N LYS A 158 16.30 0.17 5.15
CA LYS A 158 17.39 1.10 4.85
C LYS A 158 17.97 0.89 3.45
N MET A 159 18.19 -0.36 3.04
CA MET A 159 18.68 -0.70 1.71
C MET A 159 17.74 -0.20 0.60
N PHE A 160 16.42 -0.30 0.79
CA PHE A 160 15.44 0.29 -0.12
C PHE A 160 15.61 1.80 -0.21
N ASN A 161 15.61 2.51 0.91
CA ASN A 161 15.69 3.97 0.95
C ASN A 161 17.03 4.52 0.41
N GLU A 162 18.13 3.78 0.51
CA GLU A 162 19.46 4.22 0.11
C GLU A 162 19.89 3.76 -1.30
N GLY A 163 19.05 3.01 -2.02
CA GLY A 163 19.44 2.60 -3.37
C GLY A 163 18.43 1.78 -4.18
N GLU A 164 17.63 0.88 -3.58
CA GLU A 164 16.70 0.08 -4.37
C GLU A 164 15.59 0.93 -4.99
N LEU A 165 15.05 1.95 -4.28
CA LEU A 165 14.02 2.84 -4.81
C LEU A 165 14.50 3.58 -6.06
N GLN A 166 15.71 4.14 -6.01
CA GLN A 166 16.32 4.79 -7.17
C GLN A 166 16.51 3.81 -8.33
N LEU A 167 16.93 2.58 -8.03
CA LEU A 167 17.13 1.57 -9.07
C LEU A 167 15.82 1.12 -9.71
N PHE A 168 14.72 1.07 -8.96
CA PHE A 168 13.40 0.81 -9.53
C PHE A 168 12.98 1.93 -10.49
N ASP A 169 13.23 3.18 -10.13
CA ASP A 169 12.95 4.35 -10.98
C ASP A 169 13.80 4.31 -12.27
N GLU A 170 15.12 4.04 -12.15
CA GLU A 170 16.05 3.91 -13.30
C GLU A 170 15.64 2.79 -14.28
N LEU A 171 14.94 1.76 -13.81
CA LEU A 171 14.54 0.59 -14.60
C LEU A 171 13.06 0.58 -14.98
N ASP A 172 12.39 1.72 -14.88
CA ASP A 172 10.98 1.93 -15.23
C ASP A 172 10.02 0.94 -14.52
N PHE A 173 10.29 0.63 -13.24
CA PHE A 173 9.30 -0.04 -12.41
C PHE A 173 8.23 0.98 -12.00
N GLY A 174 6.99 0.71 -12.32
CA GLY A 174 5.86 1.55 -11.90
C GLY A 174 5.62 1.45 -10.40
N SER A 175 6.40 2.19 -9.61
CA SER A 175 6.30 2.19 -8.15
C SER A 175 4.99 2.83 -7.69
N VAL A 176 4.14 2.08 -6.97
CA VAL A 176 2.86 2.56 -6.45
C VAL A 176 2.98 2.97 -4.99
N PHE A 177 3.49 2.09 -4.13
CA PHE A 177 3.81 2.40 -2.73
C PHE A 177 4.86 1.45 -2.17
N PHE A 178 5.56 1.89 -1.13
CA PHE A 178 6.43 1.09 -0.26
C PHE A 178 6.07 1.35 1.19
N GLY A 179 5.80 0.29 1.95
CA GLY A 179 5.29 0.40 3.31
C GLY A 179 6.03 -0.47 4.32
N ASP A 180 6.37 0.16 5.43
CA ASP A 180 6.83 -0.45 6.67
C ASP A 180 5.60 -0.96 7.44
N LYS A 181 5.45 -2.26 7.62
CA LYS A 181 4.30 -2.82 8.34
C LYS A 181 4.41 -2.54 9.83
N ILE A 182 3.43 -1.80 10.36
CA ILE A 182 3.36 -1.44 11.78
C ILE A 182 2.33 -2.27 12.56
N ALA A 183 1.39 -2.90 11.86
CA ALA A 183 0.40 -3.81 12.47
C ALA A 183 -0.13 -4.79 11.42
N GLY A 184 -0.37 -6.02 11.82
CA GLY A 184 -0.87 -7.10 10.96
C GLY A 184 -0.18 -8.43 11.26
N ASP A 185 -0.32 -9.37 10.34
CA ASP A 185 0.32 -10.68 10.41
C ASP A 185 1.76 -10.65 9.84
N ARG A 186 2.52 -11.74 10.08
CA ARG A 186 3.83 -12.02 9.47
C ARG A 186 4.91 -10.97 9.72
N MET A 187 4.86 -10.29 10.85
CA MET A 187 5.88 -9.29 11.23
C MET A 187 7.16 -9.96 11.78
N PRO A 188 8.34 -9.34 11.59
CA PRO A 188 8.57 -8.08 10.93
C PRO A 188 8.60 -8.25 9.40
N CYS A 189 7.96 -7.34 8.67
CA CYS A 189 7.92 -7.37 7.22
C CYS A 189 7.64 -6.00 6.60
N LEU A 190 8.05 -5.83 5.35
CA LEU A 190 7.67 -4.73 4.50
C LEU A 190 6.78 -5.22 3.35
N THR A 191 5.99 -4.33 2.81
CA THR A 191 5.17 -4.61 1.62
C THR A 191 5.24 -3.44 0.65
N TYR A 192 5.28 -3.75 -0.64
CA TYR A 192 5.24 -2.74 -1.70
C TYR A 192 4.45 -3.23 -2.90
N MET A 193 4.00 -2.30 -3.72
CA MET A 193 3.27 -2.57 -4.95
C MET A 193 3.95 -1.90 -6.13
N LEU A 194 4.11 -2.67 -7.18
CA LEU A 194 4.60 -2.23 -8.49
C LEU A 194 3.52 -2.44 -9.53
N SER A 195 3.50 -1.61 -10.57
CA SER A 195 2.61 -1.71 -11.71
C SER A 195 3.39 -1.89 -13.01
N PHE A 196 2.81 -2.59 -13.97
CA PHE A 196 3.40 -2.90 -15.27
C PHE A 196 2.31 -2.94 -16.33
N GLU A 197 2.67 -2.81 -17.60
CA GLU A 197 1.73 -3.06 -18.71
C GLU A 197 1.32 -4.54 -18.77
N SER A 198 2.27 -5.45 -18.45
CA SER A 198 2.06 -6.89 -18.57
C SER A 198 3.02 -7.71 -17.70
N LEU A 199 2.70 -9.00 -17.53
CA LEU A 199 3.63 -9.98 -16.93
C LEU A 199 4.95 -10.10 -17.71
N GLN A 200 4.92 -9.90 -19.04
CA GLN A 200 6.12 -9.97 -19.87
C GLN A 200 7.06 -8.80 -19.56
N GLU A 201 6.54 -7.59 -19.49
CA GLU A 201 7.31 -6.39 -19.10
C GLU A 201 7.88 -6.55 -17.69
N ARG A 202 7.03 -6.93 -16.74
CA ARG A 202 7.44 -7.24 -15.36
C ARG A 202 8.65 -8.18 -15.33
N ASN A 203 8.61 -9.28 -16.09
CA ASN A 203 9.71 -10.26 -16.12
C ASN A 203 10.97 -9.69 -16.75
N LYS A 204 10.85 -8.86 -17.79
CA LYS A 204 11.97 -8.13 -18.41
C LYS A 204 12.63 -7.20 -17.39
N ASN A 205 11.86 -6.37 -16.68
CA ASN A 205 12.39 -5.37 -15.75
C ASN A 205 13.07 -6.06 -14.54
N TRP A 206 12.48 -7.14 -14.00
CA TRP A 206 13.15 -7.93 -12.96
C TRP A 206 14.42 -8.62 -13.45
N GLY A 207 14.46 -9.07 -14.71
CA GLY A 207 15.68 -9.62 -15.34
C GLY A 207 16.80 -8.55 -15.43
N GLN A 208 16.46 -7.33 -15.76
CA GLN A 208 17.40 -6.19 -15.76
C GLN A 208 17.87 -5.87 -14.34
N PHE A 209 16.96 -5.79 -13.38
CA PHE A 209 17.26 -5.50 -11.98
C PHE A 209 18.28 -6.46 -11.37
N VAL A 210 18.05 -7.79 -11.47
CA VAL A 210 18.94 -8.78 -10.84
C VAL A 210 20.34 -8.81 -11.42
N ASN A 211 20.50 -8.34 -12.66
CA ASN A 211 21.79 -8.25 -13.35
C ASN A 211 22.43 -6.87 -13.27
N HIS A 212 21.74 -5.87 -12.69
CA HIS A 212 22.22 -4.50 -12.67
C HIS A 212 23.44 -4.32 -11.75
N PRO A 213 24.48 -3.56 -12.18
CA PRO A 213 25.69 -3.34 -11.36
C PRO A 213 25.39 -2.72 -10.00
N THR A 214 24.43 -1.76 -9.94
CA THR A 214 24.00 -1.11 -8.69
C THR A 214 23.40 -2.12 -7.73
N TRP A 215 22.53 -3.03 -8.20
CA TRP A 215 21.98 -4.10 -7.38
C TRP A 215 23.10 -5.01 -6.83
N ASN A 216 24.03 -5.40 -7.69
CA ASN A 216 25.15 -6.27 -7.29
C ASN A 216 26.03 -5.60 -6.22
N LYS A 217 26.23 -4.27 -6.32
CA LYS A 217 26.94 -3.50 -5.31
C LYS A 217 26.15 -3.43 -3.99
N LEU A 218 24.84 -3.10 -4.05
CA LEU A 218 23.98 -3.01 -2.86
C LEU A 218 23.91 -4.33 -2.11
N LYS A 219 23.60 -5.43 -2.77
CA LYS A 219 23.48 -6.75 -2.11
C LYS A 219 24.81 -7.27 -1.57
N GLY A 220 25.94 -6.79 -2.08
CA GLY A 220 27.28 -7.13 -1.61
C GLY A 220 27.82 -6.23 -0.51
N ASP A 221 27.13 -5.14 -0.18
CA ASP A 221 27.57 -4.19 0.86
C ASP A 221 27.43 -4.83 2.25
N PRO A 222 28.51 -4.90 3.05
CA PRO A 222 28.48 -5.47 4.40
C PRO A 222 27.43 -4.87 5.33
N LYS A 223 27.04 -3.60 5.15
CA LYS A 223 26.01 -2.95 5.95
C LYS A 223 24.61 -3.55 5.79
N TYR A 224 24.37 -4.23 4.65
CA TYR A 224 23.12 -4.92 4.35
C TYR A 224 23.22 -6.44 4.41
N LYS A 225 24.37 -6.95 4.90
CA LYS A 225 24.56 -8.38 5.05
C LYS A 225 23.42 -8.99 5.88
N ASP A 226 22.90 -10.13 5.41
CA ASP A 226 21.79 -10.86 6.06
C ASP A 226 20.52 -10.02 6.29
N SER A 227 20.33 -8.94 5.52
CA SER A 227 19.13 -8.07 5.60
C SER A 227 17.92 -8.62 4.87
N CYS A 228 18.08 -9.63 4.01
CA CYS A 228 16.97 -10.27 3.31
C CYS A 228 16.58 -11.57 4.02
N CYS A 229 15.66 -12.06 3.70
CA CYS A 229 14.24 -12.30 3.63
C CYS A 229 14.06 -13.76 4.08
N SER A 230 13.39 -14.02 5.18
CA SER A 230 12.99 -15.38 5.57
C SER A 230 11.92 -15.93 4.61
N SER A 231 11.11 -15.03 4.04
CA SER A 231 10.10 -15.36 3.03
C SER A 231 9.82 -14.17 2.11
N ILE A 232 9.47 -14.45 0.86
CA ILE A 232 9.02 -13.47 -0.12
C ILE A 232 7.70 -13.95 -0.72
N THR A 233 6.62 -13.29 -0.36
CA THR A 233 5.31 -13.50 -1.01
C THR A 233 5.17 -12.55 -2.20
N ARG A 234 4.65 -13.07 -3.31
CA ARG A 234 4.31 -12.31 -4.52
C ARG A 234 2.87 -12.61 -4.88
N THR A 235 2.07 -11.57 -5.02
CA THR A 235 0.68 -11.69 -5.44
C THR A 235 0.48 -10.85 -6.70
N TYR A 236 0.03 -11.46 -7.77
CA TYR A 236 -0.29 -10.76 -9.00
C TYR A 236 -1.75 -10.35 -8.97
N LEU A 237 -1.98 -9.08 -9.27
CA LEU A 237 -3.28 -8.46 -9.11
C LEU A 237 -3.69 -7.77 -10.42
N THR A 238 -5.00 -7.76 -10.66
CA THR A 238 -5.64 -6.89 -11.64
C THR A 238 -6.59 -5.95 -10.93
N GLU A 239 -6.71 -4.75 -11.45
CA GLU A 239 -7.56 -3.73 -10.88
C GLU A 239 -9.03 -3.99 -11.18
N MET A 240 -9.91 -3.69 -10.22
CA MET A 240 -11.35 -3.72 -10.41
C MET A 240 -11.82 -2.44 -11.14
N PRO A 241 -12.87 -2.50 -11.98
CA PRO A 241 -13.32 -1.34 -12.79
C PRO A 241 -13.74 -0.10 -11.99
N TYR A 242 -13.94 -0.22 -10.68
CA TYR A 242 -14.31 0.87 -9.79
C TYR A 242 -13.17 1.28 -8.84
N SER A 243 -11.98 0.77 -9.05
CA SER A 243 -10.77 1.26 -8.39
C SER A 243 -10.53 2.73 -8.75
N GLN A 244 -9.76 3.43 -7.92
CA GLN A 244 -9.46 4.86 -8.06
C GLN A 244 -7.95 5.11 -8.26
N LEU A 245 -7.20 4.07 -8.60
CA LEU A 245 -5.78 4.19 -8.94
C LEU A 245 -5.55 4.35 -10.42
#